data_2234ffb72f67d8346d5dad54a0397413
#
_entry.id   2234ffb72f67d8346d5dad54a0397413
#
_cell.length_a   1.000
_cell.length_b   1.000
_cell.length_c   1.000
_cell.angle_alpha   90.00
_cell.angle_beta   90.00
_cell.angle_gamma   90.00
#
_symmetry.space_group_name_H-M   'P 1'
#
loop_
_entity.id
_entity.type
_entity.pdbx_description
1 polymer ?
#
loop_
_entity_poly.entity_id
_entity_poly.type
_entity_poly.pdbx_seq_one_letter_code
_entity_poly.pdbx_strand_id
1 'polypeptide(L)'
;MSKNYFKIVRSGVNTTFQDLGRENLYHIGIPFSGAMDTRNYLLSNKLVQNDYNSPVIEFAYQGPLLKYHGEKINFAISGDIIFELRKGKDVFMGNCYESYTIENNDEIDILSTNKSVYGYFNISGEFKLEPQWNSYSINTKAKIGPNNGKKFEK
;
A
#
# COMPACT_ATOMS: atom_id res chain seq x y z
N MET A 1 -13.78 13.20 16.64
CA MET A 1 -12.68 12.29 16.26
C MET A 1 -12.11 12.73 14.91
N SER A 2 -10.84 13.06 14.88
CA SER A 2 -10.15 13.26 13.60
C SER A 2 -10.07 11.91 12.87
N LYS A 3 -10.58 11.83 11.67
CA LYS A 3 -10.50 10.61 10.87
C LYS A 3 -9.25 10.70 10.00
N ASN A 4 -8.29 9.83 10.25
CA ASN A 4 -7.09 9.73 9.42
C ASN A 4 -7.42 9.01 8.11
N TYR A 5 -7.08 9.60 6.97
CA TYR A 5 -7.33 8.99 5.68
C TYR A 5 -6.37 9.52 4.61
N PHE A 6 -6.24 8.76 3.53
CA PHE A 6 -5.58 9.18 2.31
C PHE A 6 -6.61 9.48 1.22
N LYS A 7 -6.47 10.64 0.59
CA LYS A 7 -7.16 10.95 -0.65
C LYS A 7 -6.31 10.45 -1.82
N ILE A 8 -6.90 9.63 -2.68
CA ILE A 8 -6.26 9.18 -3.91
C ILE A 8 -6.37 10.29 -4.95
N VAL A 9 -5.25 10.93 -5.26
CA VAL A 9 -5.15 11.98 -6.30
C VAL A 9 -4.89 11.35 -7.67
N ARG A 10 -4.03 10.34 -7.70
CA ARG A 10 -3.78 9.47 -8.85
C ARG A 10 -3.72 8.03 -8.34
N SER A 11 -4.42 7.10 -8.99
CA SER A 11 -4.52 5.72 -8.52
C SER A 11 -3.26 4.88 -8.74
N GLY A 12 -2.39 5.26 -9.66
CA GLY A 12 -1.27 4.41 -10.06
C GLY A 12 -1.70 3.23 -10.93
N VAL A 13 -0.78 2.31 -11.17
CA VAL A 13 -1.01 1.12 -11.99
C VAL A 13 -1.21 -0.09 -11.11
N ASN A 14 -2.34 -0.76 -11.28
CA ASN A 14 -2.72 -1.98 -10.56
C ASN A 14 -2.55 -1.87 -9.03
N THR A 15 -2.89 -0.73 -8.46
CA THR A 15 -2.77 -0.45 -7.04
C THR A 15 -3.87 -1.16 -6.26
N THR A 16 -3.48 -2.01 -5.32
CA THR A 16 -4.38 -2.85 -4.51
C THR A 16 -3.86 -3.00 -3.10
N PHE A 17 -4.74 -3.38 -2.16
CA PHE A 17 -4.30 -3.91 -0.88
C PHE A 17 -3.89 -5.36 -1.03
N GLN A 18 -2.78 -5.72 -0.41
CA GLN A 18 -2.27 -7.09 -0.35
C GLN A 18 -1.78 -7.45 1.05
N ASP A 19 -1.89 -8.73 1.37
CA ASP A 19 -1.29 -9.38 2.54
C ASP A 19 -0.59 -10.68 2.08
N LEU A 20 -0.47 -11.69 2.93
CA LEU A 20 0.12 -12.98 2.54
C LEU A 20 -0.82 -13.88 1.72
N GLY A 21 -2.07 -13.46 1.51
CA GLY A 21 -3.05 -14.22 0.74
C GLY A 21 -3.95 -15.12 1.57
N ARG A 22 -4.73 -15.94 0.86
CA ARG A 22 -5.74 -16.86 1.42
C ARG A 22 -5.29 -18.29 1.26
N GLU A 23 -5.39 -19.07 2.30
CA GLU A 23 -5.03 -20.48 2.30
C GLU A 23 -6.27 -21.39 2.35
N ASN A 24 -6.09 -22.61 1.89
CA ASN A 24 -7.07 -23.70 2.03
C ASN A 24 -8.44 -23.47 1.38
N LEU A 25 -8.53 -22.63 0.35
CA LEU A 25 -9.79 -22.29 -0.33
C LEU A 25 -9.84 -22.70 -1.81
N TYR A 26 -8.80 -23.34 -2.33
CA TYR A 26 -8.75 -23.77 -3.75
C TYR A 26 -9.88 -24.74 -4.11
N HIS A 27 -10.28 -25.60 -3.18
CA HIS A 27 -11.35 -26.60 -3.39
C HIS A 27 -12.71 -25.97 -3.66
N ILE A 28 -12.92 -24.72 -3.30
CA ILE A 28 -14.14 -23.94 -3.60
C ILE A 28 -13.90 -22.84 -4.64
N GLY A 29 -12.75 -22.85 -5.32
CA GLY A 29 -12.45 -21.94 -6.42
C GLY A 29 -11.99 -20.54 -5.98
N ILE A 30 -11.67 -20.32 -4.70
CA ILE A 30 -11.16 -19.04 -4.21
C ILE A 30 -9.64 -18.98 -4.41
N PRO A 31 -9.12 -17.97 -5.16
CA PRO A 31 -7.70 -17.85 -5.42
C PRO A 31 -6.91 -17.44 -4.18
N PHE A 32 -5.67 -17.90 -4.09
CA PHE A 32 -4.75 -17.57 -3.00
C PHE A 32 -4.51 -16.06 -2.89
N SER A 33 -4.26 -15.37 -4.00
CA SER A 33 -3.88 -13.95 -4.05
C SER A 33 -2.60 -13.67 -3.24
N GLY A 34 -2.50 -12.49 -2.61
CA GLY A 34 -1.32 -12.12 -1.83
C GLY A 34 -0.30 -11.32 -2.61
N ALA A 35 0.64 -10.75 -1.87
CA ALA A 35 1.69 -9.89 -2.41
C ALA A 35 2.57 -10.64 -3.42
N MET A 36 2.86 -10.01 -4.55
CA MET A 36 3.68 -10.58 -5.62
C MET A 36 5.16 -10.69 -5.23
N ASP A 37 5.66 -9.73 -4.47
CA ASP A 37 7.00 -9.75 -3.89
C ASP A 37 6.89 -9.85 -2.36
N THR A 38 6.80 -11.07 -1.86
CA THR A 38 6.62 -11.36 -0.43
C THR A 38 7.75 -10.75 0.42
N ARG A 39 8.99 -10.71 -0.07
CA ARG A 39 10.12 -10.12 0.65
C ARG A 39 9.92 -8.64 0.91
N ASN A 40 9.63 -7.85 -0.11
CA ASN A 40 9.41 -6.42 0.03
C ASN A 40 8.13 -6.10 0.80
N TYR A 41 7.09 -6.93 0.65
CA TYR A 41 5.88 -6.84 1.47
C TYR A 41 6.21 -6.98 2.97
N LEU A 42 6.94 -8.03 3.37
CA LEU A 42 7.32 -8.27 4.77
C LEU A 42 8.23 -7.16 5.31
N LEU A 43 9.17 -6.68 4.50
CA LEU A 43 10.03 -5.56 4.86
C LEU A 43 9.23 -4.29 5.10
N SER A 44 8.19 -4.00 4.31
CA SER A 44 7.35 -2.83 4.50
C SER A 44 6.65 -2.84 5.86
N ASN A 45 6.13 -4.00 6.28
CA ASN A 45 5.52 -4.15 7.61
C ASN A 45 6.52 -3.93 8.74
N LYS A 46 7.73 -4.49 8.59
CA LYS A 46 8.78 -4.33 9.59
C LYS A 46 9.25 -2.87 9.73
N LEU A 47 9.37 -2.14 8.62
CA LEU A 47 9.79 -0.74 8.59
C LEU A 47 8.86 0.20 9.37
N VAL A 48 7.57 -0.09 9.38
CA VAL A 48 6.54 0.69 10.09
C VAL A 48 6.08 0.03 11.39
N GLN A 49 6.72 -1.07 11.80
CA GLN A 49 6.45 -1.81 13.04
C GLN A 49 5.03 -2.37 13.14
N ASN A 50 4.47 -2.79 12.03
CA ASN A 50 3.21 -3.51 11.98
C ASN A 50 3.42 -5.02 12.10
N ASP A 51 2.32 -5.75 12.35
CA ASP A 51 2.33 -7.20 12.31
C ASP A 51 2.72 -7.73 10.92
N TYR A 52 3.35 -8.91 10.88
CA TYR A 52 3.92 -9.47 9.65
C TYR A 52 2.90 -9.71 8.52
N ASN A 53 1.62 -9.86 8.86
CA ASN A 53 0.54 -10.09 7.90
C ASN A 53 -0.42 -8.91 7.77
N SER A 54 -0.02 -7.70 8.17
CA SER A 54 -0.83 -6.50 8.01
C SER A 54 -1.00 -6.12 6.55
N PRO A 55 -2.15 -5.55 6.16
CA PRO A 55 -2.40 -5.14 4.78
C PRO A 55 -1.48 -3.99 4.37
N VAL A 56 -1.00 -4.05 3.13
CA VAL A 56 -0.08 -3.09 2.51
C VAL A 56 -0.62 -2.69 1.15
N ILE A 57 -0.35 -1.48 0.70
CA ILE A 57 -0.64 -1.07 -0.67
C ILE A 57 0.47 -1.58 -1.60
N GLU A 58 0.10 -2.44 -2.55
CA GLU A 58 0.95 -2.92 -3.64
C GLU A 58 0.59 -2.19 -4.93
N PHE A 59 1.58 -1.83 -5.71
CA PHE A 59 1.43 -1.23 -7.04
C PHE A 59 2.46 -1.77 -8.01
N ALA A 60 2.20 -1.61 -9.31
CA ALA A 60 3.10 -2.05 -10.38
C ALA A 60 3.52 -0.85 -11.24
N TYR A 61 4.80 -0.73 -11.57
CA TYR A 61 5.42 0.30 -12.42
C TYR A 61 5.28 1.75 -11.93
N GLN A 62 4.06 2.26 -11.76
CA GLN A 62 3.77 3.58 -11.23
C GLN A 62 2.80 3.46 -10.05
N GLY A 63 3.20 3.98 -8.91
CA GLY A 63 2.36 3.98 -7.72
C GLY A 63 1.37 5.15 -7.68
N PRO A 64 0.56 5.20 -6.63
CA PRO A 64 -0.41 6.27 -6.43
C PRO A 64 0.26 7.59 -6.04
N LEU A 65 -0.45 8.70 -6.32
CA LEU A 65 -0.26 9.98 -5.64
C LEU A 65 -1.33 10.08 -4.56
N LEU A 66 -0.86 10.12 -3.32
CA LEU A 66 -1.71 10.13 -2.13
C LEU A 66 -1.54 11.44 -1.38
N LYS A 67 -2.66 12.06 -1.00
CA LYS A 67 -2.69 13.20 -0.08
C LYS A 67 -3.18 12.73 1.27
N TYR A 68 -2.41 13.00 2.31
CA TYR A 68 -2.75 12.60 3.68
C TYR A 68 -3.58 13.64 4.40
N HIS A 69 -4.57 13.18 5.16
CA HIS A 69 -5.36 13.98 6.07
C HIS A 69 -5.46 13.29 7.42
N GLY A 70 -4.96 13.93 8.46
CA GLY A 70 -5.01 13.38 9.82
C GLY A 70 -3.84 13.76 10.70
N GLU A 71 -3.71 13.03 11.77
CA GLU A 71 -2.62 13.17 12.74
C GLU A 71 -1.31 12.62 12.17
N LYS A 72 -0.20 13.06 12.75
CA LYS A 72 1.15 12.63 12.37
C LYS A 72 1.30 11.11 12.43
N ILE A 73 1.73 10.50 11.33
CA ILE A 73 2.04 9.07 11.24
C ILE A 73 3.35 8.83 10.49
N ASN A 74 3.89 7.63 10.61
CA ASN A 74 5.02 7.20 9.81
C ASN A 74 4.57 6.38 8.61
N PHE A 75 5.35 6.45 7.52
CA PHE A 75 5.22 5.58 6.36
C PHE A 75 6.58 5.09 5.89
N ALA A 76 6.57 4.03 5.10
CA ALA A 76 7.75 3.52 4.42
C ALA A 76 7.37 2.98 3.04
N ILE A 77 8.33 2.98 2.12
CA ILE A 77 8.22 2.36 0.81
C ILE A 77 9.32 1.32 0.67
N SER A 78 8.95 0.13 0.22
CA SER A 78 9.88 -0.94 -0.08
C SER A 78 9.79 -1.34 -1.56
N GLY A 79 10.91 -1.79 -2.11
CA GLY A 79 11.12 -2.03 -3.52
C GLY A 79 12.18 -1.08 -4.08
N ASP A 80 12.43 -1.14 -5.39
CA ASP A 80 13.32 -0.19 -6.08
C ASP A 80 12.44 0.89 -6.75
N ILE A 81 12.08 1.93 -5.98
CA ILE A 81 11.03 2.89 -6.28
C ILE A 81 11.57 4.32 -6.23
N ILE A 82 11.11 5.14 -7.16
CA ILE A 82 11.35 6.59 -7.17
C ILE A 82 10.09 7.29 -6.68
N PHE A 83 10.20 8.04 -5.59
CA PHE A 83 9.08 8.78 -5.02
C PHE A 83 9.49 10.12 -4.44
N GLU A 84 8.53 11.03 -4.36
CA GLU A 84 8.65 12.35 -3.75
C GLU A 84 7.72 12.47 -2.55
N LEU A 85 8.21 13.14 -1.51
CA LEU A 85 7.42 13.62 -0.38
C LEU A 85 7.27 15.14 -0.52
N ARG A 86 6.03 15.61 -0.58
CA ARG A 86 5.69 17.03 -0.72
C ARG A 86 5.09 17.55 0.57
N LYS A 87 5.77 18.54 1.17
CA LYS A 87 5.38 19.22 2.40
C LYS A 87 5.21 20.70 2.14
N GLY A 88 3.97 21.14 1.99
CA GLY A 88 3.69 22.53 1.59
C GLY A 88 4.31 22.87 0.23
N LYS A 89 5.29 23.77 0.21
CA LYS A 89 6.04 24.15 -1.00
C LYS A 89 7.31 23.35 -1.24
N ASP A 90 7.72 22.53 -0.26
CA ASP A 90 8.96 21.77 -0.30
C ASP A 90 8.73 20.39 -0.89
N VAL A 91 9.67 19.95 -1.72
CA VAL A 91 9.65 18.63 -2.36
C VAL A 91 10.96 17.92 -2.04
N PHE A 92 10.85 16.71 -1.52
CA PHE A 92 11.98 15.87 -1.13
C PHE A 92 11.94 14.55 -1.89
N MET A 93 13.09 14.11 -2.43
CA MET A 93 13.22 12.73 -2.91
C MET A 93 13.38 11.80 -1.73
N GLY A 94 12.56 10.77 -1.64
CA GLY A 94 12.67 9.76 -0.59
C GLY A 94 13.56 8.59 -1.00
N ASN A 95 14.03 7.87 0.02
CA ASN A 95 14.76 6.62 -0.14
C ASN A 95 13.87 5.45 0.27
N CYS A 96 13.89 4.38 -0.52
CA CYS A 96 13.25 3.13 -0.12
C CYS A 96 13.93 2.53 1.11
N TYR A 97 13.17 1.74 1.87
CA TYR A 97 13.61 1.08 3.10
C TYR A 97 13.93 2.01 4.27
N GLU A 98 13.52 3.27 4.19
CA GLU A 98 13.55 4.25 5.27
C GLU A 98 12.14 4.60 5.72
N SER A 99 11.99 4.94 7.01
CA SER A 99 10.71 5.41 7.55
C SER A 99 10.70 6.93 7.58
N TYR A 100 9.63 7.50 7.06
CA TYR A 100 9.37 8.95 7.03
C TYR A 100 8.12 9.29 7.80
N THR A 101 8.04 10.52 8.26
CA THR A 101 6.85 11.06 8.92
C THR A 101 6.06 11.92 7.96
N ILE A 102 4.73 11.75 7.96
CA ILE A 102 3.78 12.61 7.25
C ILE A 102 2.78 13.24 8.20
N GLU A 103 2.32 14.43 7.83
CA GLU A 103 1.37 15.25 8.55
C GLU A 103 0.22 15.67 7.63
N ASN A 104 -0.77 16.33 8.21
CA ASN A 104 -1.95 16.77 7.47
C ASN A 104 -1.61 17.63 6.25
N ASN A 105 -2.16 17.29 5.10
CA ASN A 105 -1.96 17.87 3.77
C ASN A 105 -0.64 17.52 3.07
N ASP A 106 0.23 16.72 3.67
CA ASP A 106 1.40 16.19 2.95
C ASP A 106 0.96 15.27 1.81
N GLU A 107 1.76 15.22 0.75
CA GLU A 107 1.52 14.36 -0.40
C GLU A 107 2.71 13.42 -0.63
N ILE A 108 2.40 12.19 -1.00
CA ILE A 108 3.37 11.17 -1.40
C ILE A 108 3.11 10.86 -2.86
N ASP A 109 4.05 11.19 -3.72
CA ASP A 109 3.97 10.92 -5.15
C ASP A 109 4.91 9.77 -5.52
N ILE A 110 4.36 8.61 -5.79
CA ILE A 110 5.11 7.42 -6.19
C ILE A 110 5.22 7.42 -7.71
N LEU A 111 6.36 7.90 -8.22
CA LEU A 111 6.56 8.23 -9.62
C LEU A 111 6.71 6.99 -10.49
N SER A 112 7.60 6.09 -10.12
CA SER A 112 7.88 4.89 -10.90
C SER A 112 8.65 3.83 -10.11
N THR A 113 8.58 2.60 -10.57
CA THR A 113 9.60 1.60 -10.25
C THR A 113 10.85 1.86 -11.11
N ASN A 114 12.01 1.47 -10.62
CA ASN A 114 13.27 1.54 -11.37
C ASN A 114 13.60 0.16 -12.00
N LYS A 115 14.11 -0.78 -11.21
CA LYS A 115 14.44 -2.13 -11.67
C LYS A 115 13.40 -3.19 -11.29
N SER A 116 12.58 -2.92 -10.30
CA SER A 116 11.48 -3.81 -9.87
C SER A 116 10.21 -3.55 -10.68
N VAL A 117 9.31 -4.53 -10.70
CA VAL A 117 7.95 -4.36 -11.23
C VAL A 117 7.01 -3.86 -10.16
N TYR A 118 7.11 -4.42 -8.95
CA TYR A 118 6.23 -4.14 -7.82
C TYR A 118 6.90 -3.26 -6.77
N GLY A 119 6.09 -2.47 -6.09
CA GLY A 119 6.47 -1.71 -4.93
C GLY A 119 5.37 -1.70 -3.88
N TYR A 120 5.75 -1.35 -2.66
CA TYR A 120 4.86 -1.38 -1.49
C TYR A 120 4.94 -0.07 -0.73
N PHE A 121 3.76 0.47 -0.44
CA PHE A 121 3.59 1.62 0.44
C PHE A 121 2.85 1.18 1.70
N ASN A 122 3.42 1.48 2.86
CA ASN A 122 2.85 1.10 4.14
C ASN A 122 2.90 2.24 5.16
N ILE A 123 2.02 2.18 6.15
CA ILE A 123 1.89 3.18 7.23
C ILE A 123 1.97 2.51 8.59
N SER A 124 2.43 3.23 9.60
CA SER A 124 2.31 2.78 10.98
C SER A 124 0.85 2.77 11.44
N GLY A 125 0.47 1.75 12.21
CA GLY A 125 -0.89 1.60 12.75
C GLY A 125 -1.89 0.96 11.82
N GLU A 126 -1.45 0.42 10.69
CA GLU A 126 -2.21 -0.37 9.73
C GLU A 126 -3.36 0.35 9.01
N PHE A 127 -3.72 -0.14 7.84
CA PHE A 127 -4.93 0.27 7.13
C PHE A 127 -6.15 -0.41 7.75
N LYS A 128 -7.19 0.35 8.06
CA LYS A 128 -8.45 -0.18 8.60
C LYS A 128 -9.31 -0.70 7.47
N LEU A 129 -9.30 -2.01 7.29
CA LEU A 129 -9.99 -2.73 6.23
C LEU A 129 -10.80 -3.88 6.80
N GLU A 130 -11.84 -4.29 6.08
CA GLU A 130 -12.58 -5.50 6.37
C GLU A 130 -11.99 -6.66 5.56
N PRO A 131 -11.54 -7.75 6.21
CA PRO A 131 -11.02 -8.92 5.51
C PRO A 131 -12.15 -9.70 4.84
N GLN A 132 -11.84 -10.35 3.74
CA GLN A 132 -12.72 -11.31 3.10
C GLN A 132 -12.01 -12.65 2.98
N TRP A 133 -12.61 -13.71 3.49
CA TRP A 133 -11.97 -15.02 3.57
C TRP A 133 -10.64 -14.98 4.33
N ASN A 134 -10.63 -14.28 5.47
CA ASN A 134 -9.45 -14.09 6.34
C ASN A 134 -8.23 -13.44 5.66
N SER A 135 -8.45 -12.63 4.63
CA SER A 135 -7.37 -11.91 3.94
C SER A 135 -7.83 -10.55 3.44
N TYR A 136 -6.90 -9.61 3.42
CA TYR A 136 -7.07 -8.27 2.86
C TYR A 136 -6.62 -8.20 1.40
N SER A 137 -6.12 -9.29 0.83
CA SER A 137 -5.66 -9.30 -0.56
C SER A 137 -6.80 -9.10 -1.53
N ILE A 138 -6.62 -8.13 -2.43
CA ILE A 138 -7.55 -7.88 -3.53
C ILE A 138 -7.20 -8.77 -4.72
N ASN A 139 -8.20 -9.48 -5.22
CA ASN A 139 -8.13 -10.16 -6.52
C ASN A 139 -9.17 -9.56 -7.45
N THR A 140 -8.70 -8.77 -8.40
CA THR A 140 -9.59 -8.02 -9.31
C THR A 140 -10.35 -8.88 -10.29
N LYS A 141 -9.81 -10.04 -10.68
CA LYS A 141 -10.48 -10.99 -11.58
C LYS A 141 -11.62 -11.71 -10.86
N ALA A 142 -11.37 -12.19 -9.66
CA ALA A 142 -12.37 -12.88 -8.84
C ALA A 142 -13.31 -11.91 -8.11
N LYS A 143 -13.02 -10.62 -8.09
CA LYS A 143 -13.74 -9.56 -7.34
C LYS A 143 -13.80 -9.87 -5.84
N ILE A 144 -12.69 -10.28 -5.27
CA ILE A 144 -12.54 -10.66 -3.87
C ILE A 144 -11.60 -9.69 -3.16
N GLY A 145 -11.91 -9.39 -1.90
CA GLY A 145 -11.13 -8.53 -1.02
C GLY A 145 -11.76 -7.17 -0.73
N PRO A 146 -11.09 -6.33 0.07
CA PRO A 146 -11.52 -4.95 0.34
C PRO A 146 -11.84 -4.16 -0.92
N ASN A 147 -12.57 -3.08 -0.78
CA ASN A 147 -12.97 -2.23 -1.91
C ASN A 147 -13.76 -3.01 -2.98
N ASN A 148 -14.58 -3.99 -2.56
CA ASN A 148 -15.35 -4.87 -3.46
C ASN A 148 -14.47 -5.60 -4.49
N GLY A 149 -13.24 -5.95 -4.13
CA GLY A 149 -12.29 -6.60 -5.02
C GLY A 149 -11.80 -5.72 -6.18
N LYS A 150 -11.88 -4.41 -6.04
CA LYS A 150 -11.43 -3.46 -7.07
C LYS A 150 -10.08 -2.86 -6.71
N LYS A 151 -9.24 -2.62 -7.74
CA LYS A 151 -8.07 -1.78 -7.60
C LYS A 151 -8.46 -0.33 -7.26
N PHE A 152 -7.49 0.46 -6.83
CA PHE A 152 -7.72 1.88 -6.54
C PHE A 152 -8.19 2.62 -7.80
N GLU A 153 -9.18 3.45 -7.60
CA GLU A 153 -9.75 4.37 -8.58
C GLU A 153 -9.72 5.79 -8.01
N LYS A 154 -9.82 6.78 -8.88
CA LYS A 154 -9.88 8.19 -8.47
C LYS A 154 -11.19 8.53 -7.78
#